data_193ec08da11de58a8069398e333f4682
#
_entry.id   193ec08da11de58a8069398e333f4682
#
_cell.length_a   1.000
_cell.length_b   1.000
_cell.length_c   1.000
_cell.angle_alpha   90.00
_cell.angle_beta   90.00
_cell.angle_gamma   90.00
#
_symmetry.space_group_name_H-M   'P 1'
#
loop_
_entity.id
_entity.type
_entity.pdbx_description
1 polymer ?
#
loop_
_entity_poly.entity_id
_entity_poly.type
_entity_poly.pdbx_seq_one_letter_code
_entity_poly.pdbx_strand_id
1 'polypeptide(L)'
;RRFNLELHDDKTRLIEFGRFATQNRKQRGQGKPATFIFLGFTHICGKTQKGKFVVWRLTMRKRLVAKLKQIKAELRRRMHLSIPVVGQWLKRILQGHYNYYGVPLNYRAMATFRYEVSRLWFRTLRRRSQRSRLNWDRMSRLEKRWLPVPKIRHPYPEQRLRVFYPRQEPSAVVPHAGICPGGAG
;
A
#
# COMPACT_ATOMS: atom_id res chain seq x y z
N ARG A 1 28.46 21.23 -3.93
CA ARG A 1 27.71 20.22 -3.10
C ARG A 1 26.82 21.01 -2.14
N ARG A 2 25.53 21.14 -2.46
CA ARG A 2 24.59 22.03 -1.76
C ARG A 2 24.20 21.55 -0.34
N PHE A 3 24.38 20.26 -0.03
CA PHE A 3 23.92 19.66 1.22
C PHE A 3 24.98 18.75 1.90
N ASN A 4 26.23 18.78 1.49
CA ASN A 4 27.31 17.90 1.99
C ASN A 4 26.95 16.41 2.06
N LEU A 5 26.10 15.93 1.13
CA LEU A 5 25.70 14.55 1.04
C LEU A 5 26.54 13.83 -0.01
N GLU A 6 27.02 12.65 0.35
CA GLU A 6 27.73 11.75 -0.57
C GLU A 6 26.86 10.54 -0.88
N LEU A 7 26.87 10.11 -2.15
CA LEU A 7 26.20 8.90 -2.57
C LEU A 7 27.07 7.69 -2.17
N HIS A 8 26.42 6.68 -1.59
CA HIS A 8 27.10 5.43 -1.28
C HIS A 8 27.06 4.53 -2.52
N ASP A 9 28.22 4.31 -3.15
CA ASP A 9 28.35 3.64 -4.45
C ASP A 9 27.71 2.24 -4.46
N ASP A 10 27.99 1.41 -3.45
CA ASP A 10 27.44 0.04 -3.36
C ASP A 10 25.91 -0.01 -3.17
N LYS A 11 25.30 1.06 -2.68
CA LYS A 11 23.86 1.15 -2.40
C LYS A 11 23.11 1.98 -3.44
N THR A 12 23.84 2.69 -4.30
CA THR A 12 23.27 3.52 -5.33
C THR A 12 23.12 2.72 -6.62
N ARG A 13 21.91 2.70 -7.14
CA ARG A 13 21.58 1.98 -8.37
C ARG A 13 20.69 2.81 -9.27
N LEU A 14 21.10 3.03 -10.51
CA LEU A 14 20.24 3.59 -11.54
C LEU A 14 19.27 2.49 -12.02
N ILE A 15 17.98 2.79 -12.01
CA ILE A 15 16.94 1.88 -12.48
C ILE A 15 16.09 2.57 -13.54
N GLU A 16 15.79 1.84 -14.61
CA GLU A 16 14.83 2.28 -15.60
C GLU A 16 13.42 1.90 -15.13
N PHE A 17 12.63 2.93 -14.79
CA PHE A 17 11.30 2.77 -14.25
C PHE A 17 10.35 3.84 -14.84
N GLY A 18 9.10 3.49 -15.09
CA GLY A 18 8.10 4.45 -15.56
C GLY A 18 7.29 3.96 -16.74
N ARG A 19 6.53 4.90 -17.32
CA ARG A 19 5.53 4.62 -18.36
C ARG A 19 6.11 3.93 -19.60
N PHE A 20 7.28 4.34 -20.02
CA PHE A 20 7.93 3.87 -21.25
C PHE A 20 8.97 2.76 -20.98
N ALA A 21 9.32 2.50 -19.74
CA ALA A 21 10.37 1.54 -19.38
C ALA A 21 10.14 0.14 -19.98
N THR A 22 8.89 -0.33 -20.03
CA THR A 22 8.56 -1.64 -20.62
C THR A 22 8.82 -1.66 -22.13
N GLN A 23 8.45 -0.59 -22.83
CA GLN A 23 8.63 -0.47 -24.27
C GLN A 23 10.10 -0.33 -24.66
N ASN A 24 10.81 0.58 -24.00
CA ASN A 24 12.24 0.82 -24.25
C ASN A 24 13.07 -0.44 -24.02
N ARG A 25 12.80 -1.16 -22.91
CA ARG A 25 13.50 -2.41 -22.62
C ARG A 25 13.19 -3.50 -23.64
N LYS A 26 11.92 -3.60 -24.10
CA LYS A 26 11.54 -4.56 -25.16
C LYS A 26 12.28 -4.27 -26.47
N GLN A 27 12.38 -3.00 -26.87
CA GLN A 27 13.13 -2.59 -28.07
C GLN A 27 14.62 -2.96 -28.01
N ARG A 28 15.20 -2.96 -26.81
CA ARG A 28 16.60 -3.36 -26.54
C ARG A 28 16.78 -4.85 -26.26
N GLY A 29 15.75 -5.69 -26.45
CA GLY A 29 15.82 -7.11 -26.14
C GLY A 29 15.97 -7.45 -24.65
N GLN A 30 15.72 -6.47 -23.76
CA GLN A 30 15.84 -6.64 -22.31
C GLN A 30 14.53 -7.11 -21.67
N GLY A 31 14.63 -7.78 -20.53
CA GLY A 31 13.47 -8.27 -19.78
C GLY A 31 12.59 -7.17 -19.17
N LYS A 32 11.66 -7.53 -18.30
CA LYS A 32 10.73 -6.62 -17.63
C LYS A 32 11.48 -5.49 -16.89
N PRO A 33 10.86 -4.30 -16.73
CA PRO A 33 11.41 -3.21 -15.95
C PRO A 33 11.80 -3.63 -14.53
N ALA A 34 12.84 -3.01 -13.99
CA ALA A 34 13.27 -3.26 -12.63
C ALA A 34 12.17 -2.90 -11.63
N THR A 35 12.14 -3.61 -10.52
CA THR A 35 11.32 -3.27 -9.37
C THR A 35 12.20 -2.67 -8.28
N PHE A 36 11.65 -1.78 -7.46
CA PHE A 36 12.37 -1.24 -6.33
C PHE A 36 11.52 -1.21 -5.06
N ILE A 37 12.19 -1.15 -3.92
CA ILE A 37 11.55 -1.12 -2.62
C ILE A 37 11.72 0.28 -2.05
N PHE A 38 10.58 0.88 -1.68
CA PHE A 38 10.56 2.18 -1.03
C PHE A 38 9.45 2.24 0.01
N LEU A 39 9.76 2.75 1.21
CA LEU A 39 8.82 2.86 2.34
C LEU A 39 8.01 1.58 2.62
N GLY A 40 8.63 0.41 2.51
CA GLY A 40 7.99 -0.88 2.80
C GLY A 40 7.06 -1.40 1.71
N PHE A 41 7.03 -0.74 0.55
CA PHE A 41 6.35 -1.19 -0.65
C PHE A 41 7.34 -1.63 -1.72
N THR A 42 6.97 -2.66 -2.47
CA THR A 42 7.60 -3.00 -3.74
C THR A 42 6.85 -2.28 -4.86
N HIS A 43 7.57 -1.46 -5.61
CA HIS A 43 7.03 -0.71 -6.75
C HIS A 43 7.29 -1.47 -8.04
N ILE A 44 6.25 -1.65 -8.85
CA ILE A 44 6.27 -2.45 -10.09
C ILE A 44 5.58 -1.67 -11.20
N CYS A 45 6.20 -1.60 -12.37
CA CYS A 45 5.54 -1.10 -13.58
C CYS A 45 4.44 -2.07 -14.00
N GLY A 46 3.21 -1.61 -14.07
CA GLY A 46 2.06 -2.41 -14.43
C GLY A 46 1.13 -1.71 -15.42
N LYS A 47 0.07 -2.41 -15.78
CA LYS A 47 -1.03 -1.89 -16.61
C LYS A 47 -2.36 -2.13 -15.90
N THR A 48 -3.31 -1.22 -16.08
CA THR A 48 -4.71 -1.43 -15.68
C THR A 48 -5.38 -2.40 -16.65
N GLN A 49 -6.59 -2.85 -16.31
CA GLN A 49 -7.42 -3.66 -17.25
C GLN A 49 -7.68 -2.94 -18.58
N LYS A 50 -7.73 -1.60 -18.57
CA LYS A 50 -7.88 -0.76 -19.76
C LYS A 50 -6.54 -0.46 -20.48
N GLY A 51 -5.45 -1.16 -20.16
CA GLY A 51 -4.13 -0.99 -20.79
C GLY A 51 -3.34 0.25 -20.35
N LYS A 52 -3.89 1.15 -19.53
CA LYS A 52 -3.19 2.35 -19.05
C LYS A 52 -2.08 1.99 -18.07
N PHE A 53 -0.96 2.71 -18.15
CA PHE A 53 0.14 2.54 -17.21
C PHE A 53 -0.29 2.83 -15.76
N VAL A 54 0.20 2.00 -14.86
CA VAL A 54 0.00 2.18 -13.41
C VAL A 54 1.22 1.66 -12.65
N VAL A 55 1.56 2.31 -11.54
CA VAL A 55 2.57 1.81 -10.61
C VAL A 55 1.86 0.99 -9.52
N TRP A 56 2.13 -0.30 -9.49
CA TRP A 56 1.66 -1.15 -8.40
C TRP A 56 2.55 -0.98 -7.18
N ARG A 57 1.94 -0.69 -6.05
CA ARG A 57 2.58 -0.56 -4.74
C ARG A 57 2.12 -1.72 -3.87
N LEU A 58 2.89 -2.79 -3.87
CA LEU A 58 2.58 -4.00 -3.12
C LEU A 58 3.35 -4.02 -1.80
N THR A 59 2.72 -4.52 -0.74
CA THR A 59 3.41 -4.71 0.54
C THR A 59 4.66 -5.57 0.37
N MET A 60 5.80 -5.08 0.84
CA MET A 60 7.06 -5.82 0.79
C MET A 60 6.97 -7.15 1.56
N ARG A 61 7.20 -8.26 0.87
CA ARG A 61 7.05 -9.62 1.42
C ARG A 61 7.87 -9.84 2.70
N LYS A 62 9.12 -9.37 2.75
CA LYS A 62 9.97 -9.51 3.94
C LYS A 62 9.34 -8.85 5.17
N ARG A 63 8.76 -7.64 5.03
CA ARG A 63 8.07 -6.94 6.12
C ARG A 63 6.80 -7.64 6.55
N LEU A 64 6.00 -8.16 5.60
CA LEU A 64 4.80 -8.94 5.90
C LEU A 64 5.15 -10.16 6.76
N VAL A 65 6.14 -10.95 6.32
CA VAL A 65 6.58 -12.16 7.03
C VAL A 65 7.13 -11.82 8.41
N ALA A 66 7.96 -10.77 8.53
CA ALA A 66 8.50 -10.32 9.82
C ALA A 66 7.38 -9.93 10.78
N LYS A 67 6.36 -9.19 10.31
CA LYS A 67 5.20 -8.81 11.12
C LYS A 67 4.38 -10.03 11.57
N LEU A 68 4.17 -11.00 10.70
CA LEU A 68 3.47 -12.25 11.06
C LEU A 68 4.26 -13.08 12.09
N LYS A 69 5.61 -13.14 11.99
CA LYS A 69 6.46 -13.77 13.01
C LYS A 69 6.31 -13.07 14.36
N GLN A 70 6.31 -11.74 14.38
CA GLN A 70 6.10 -10.96 15.61
C GLN A 70 4.73 -11.24 16.23
N ILE A 71 3.66 -11.23 15.42
CA ILE A 71 2.30 -11.54 15.88
C ILE A 71 2.23 -12.97 16.45
N LYS A 72 2.85 -13.95 15.79
CA LYS A 72 2.92 -15.33 16.28
C LYS A 72 3.58 -15.44 17.66
N ALA A 73 4.69 -14.74 17.86
CA ALA A 73 5.39 -14.72 19.15
C ALA A 73 4.52 -14.09 20.25
N GLU A 74 3.89 -12.94 19.95
CA GLU A 74 3.01 -12.24 20.89
C GLU A 74 1.74 -13.04 21.21
N LEU A 75 1.15 -13.75 20.26
CA LEU A 75 0.02 -14.63 20.50
C LEU A 75 0.37 -15.78 21.46
N ARG A 76 1.62 -16.28 21.41
CA ARG A 76 2.09 -17.30 22.37
C ARG A 76 2.18 -16.73 23.79
N ARG A 77 2.74 -15.52 23.94
CA ARG A 77 2.83 -14.83 25.25
C ARG A 77 1.45 -14.53 25.82
N ARG A 78 0.48 -14.21 24.97
CA ARG A 78 -0.91 -13.87 25.33
C ARG A 78 -1.85 -15.06 25.31
N MET A 79 -1.33 -16.28 25.24
CA MET A 79 -2.14 -17.49 25.07
C MET A 79 -3.19 -17.67 26.17
N HIS A 80 -2.88 -17.27 27.39
CA HIS A 80 -3.78 -17.44 28.56
C HIS A 80 -4.74 -16.26 28.77
N LEU A 81 -4.60 -15.16 28.03
CA LEU A 81 -5.49 -14.01 28.13
C LEU A 81 -6.88 -14.32 27.54
N SER A 82 -7.91 -13.59 28.00
CA SER A 82 -9.26 -13.77 27.49
C SER A 82 -9.37 -13.43 25.99
N ILE A 83 -10.31 -14.08 25.32
CA ILE A 83 -10.54 -13.89 23.87
C ILE A 83 -10.80 -12.42 23.51
N PRO A 84 -11.61 -11.64 24.28
CA PRO A 84 -11.82 -10.23 23.98
C PRO A 84 -10.54 -9.39 24.04
N VAL A 85 -9.68 -9.63 25.03
CA VAL A 85 -8.41 -8.89 25.18
C VAL A 85 -7.49 -9.14 23.98
N VAL A 86 -7.31 -10.40 23.59
CA VAL A 86 -6.51 -10.77 22.42
C VAL A 86 -7.15 -10.24 21.14
N GLY A 87 -8.47 -10.34 21.02
CA GLY A 87 -9.22 -9.83 19.88
C GLY A 87 -9.08 -8.32 19.69
N GLN A 88 -9.20 -7.52 20.74
CA GLN A 88 -8.98 -6.07 20.69
C GLN A 88 -7.54 -5.72 20.30
N TRP A 89 -6.57 -6.44 20.82
CA TRP A 89 -5.17 -6.25 20.45
C TRP A 89 -4.93 -6.55 18.97
N LEU A 90 -5.45 -7.67 18.43
CA LEU A 90 -5.38 -7.99 17.01
C LEU A 90 -6.09 -6.96 16.12
N LYS A 91 -7.26 -6.46 16.56
CA LYS A 91 -8.01 -5.41 15.88
C LYS A 91 -7.14 -4.16 15.69
N ARG A 92 -6.45 -3.68 16.74
CA ARG A 92 -5.56 -2.51 16.66
C ARG A 92 -4.41 -2.74 15.69
N ILE A 93 -3.78 -3.93 15.71
CA ILE A 93 -2.70 -4.28 14.77
C ILE A 93 -3.18 -4.25 13.32
N LEU A 94 -4.32 -4.87 13.04
CA LEU A 94 -4.89 -4.90 11.70
C LEU A 94 -5.28 -3.50 11.21
N GLN A 95 -5.90 -2.69 12.07
CA GLN A 95 -6.23 -1.30 11.74
C GLN A 95 -4.98 -0.48 11.41
N GLY A 96 -3.93 -0.55 12.24
CA GLY A 96 -2.66 0.11 11.98
C GLY A 96 -2.02 -0.34 10.67
N HIS A 97 -2.05 -1.65 10.39
CA HIS A 97 -1.56 -2.19 9.12
C HIS A 97 -2.37 -1.66 7.92
N TYR A 98 -3.70 -1.59 8.02
CA TYR A 98 -4.54 -1.09 6.94
C TYR A 98 -4.41 0.42 6.74
N ASN A 99 -4.19 1.19 7.80
CA ASN A 99 -3.94 2.62 7.70
C ASN A 99 -2.67 2.91 6.88
N TYR A 100 -1.63 2.10 7.05
CA TYR A 100 -0.37 2.28 6.32
C TYR A 100 -0.41 1.65 4.92
N TYR A 101 -0.83 0.39 4.82
CA TYR A 101 -0.77 -0.39 3.58
C TYR A 101 -2.06 -0.32 2.74
N GLY A 102 -3.07 0.41 3.19
CA GLY A 102 -4.37 0.56 2.51
C GLY A 102 -4.34 1.44 1.27
N VAL A 103 -3.32 1.26 0.43
CA VAL A 103 -3.19 1.97 -0.85
C VAL A 103 -3.90 1.22 -1.99
N PRO A 104 -4.33 1.93 -3.06
CA PRO A 104 -4.91 1.30 -4.24
C PRO A 104 -4.03 0.17 -4.79
N LEU A 105 -4.68 -0.89 -5.27
CA LEU A 105 -4.08 -2.11 -5.83
C LEU A 105 -3.38 -3.04 -4.81
N ASN A 106 -3.33 -2.69 -3.52
CA ASN A 106 -2.72 -3.51 -2.47
C ASN A 106 -3.72 -4.31 -1.62
N TYR A 107 -5.01 -4.31 -1.98
CA TYR A 107 -6.07 -5.00 -1.22
C TYR A 107 -5.75 -6.48 -0.98
N ARG A 108 -5.26 -7.18 -2.02
CA ARG A 108 -4.93 -8.61 -1.94
C ARG A 108 -3.89 -8.92 -0.86
N ALA A 109 -2.85 -8.09 -0.74
CA ALA A 109 -1.82 -8.27 0.30
C ALA A 109 -2.40 -8.08 1.71
N MET A 110 -3.30 -7.11 1.89
CA MET A 110 -3.99 -6.89 3.16
C MET A 110 -4.96 -8.04 3.51
N ALA A 111 -5.68 -8.57 2.52
CA ALA A 111 -6.55 -9.73 2.71
C ALA A 111 -5.75 -10.96 3.12
N THR A 112 -4.62 -11.22 2.47
CA THR A 112 -3.68 -12.28 2.84
C THR A 112 -3.17 -12.09 4.27
N PHE A 113 -2.81 -10.86 4.65
CA PHE A 113 -2.35 -10.57 6.02
C PHE A 113 -3.43 -10.88 7.06
N ARG A 114 -4.68 -10.46 6.82
CA ARG A 114 -5.83 -10.77 7.69
C ARG A 114 -6.02 -12.27 7.84
N TYR A 115 -5.99 -13.00 6.74
CA TYR A 115 -6.15 -14.45 6.71
C TYR A 115 -5.06 -15.18 7.51
N GLU A 116 -3.78 -14.79 7.32
CA GLU A 116 -2.69 -15.39 8.07
C GLU A 116 -2.77 -15.06 9.57
N VAL A 117 -3.17 -13.85 9.95
CA VAL A 117 -3.41 -13.49 11.35
C VAL A 117 -4.52 -14.36 11.96
N SER A 118 -5.60 -14.59 11.23
CA SER A 118 -6.68 -15.47 11.65
C SER A 118 -6.19 -16.91 11.87
N ARG A 119 -5.42 -17.45 10.93
CA ARG A 119 -4.81 -18.80 11.06
C ARG A 119 -3.90 -18.92 12.27
N LEU A 120 -3.08 -17.89 12.55
CA LEU A 120 -2.22 -17.85 13.72
C LEU A 120 -3.03 -17.83 15.01
N TRP A 121 -4.08 -17.03 15.06
CA TRP A 121 -4.96 -16.94 16.22
C TRP A 121 -5.72 -18.27 16.46
N PHE A 122 -6.30 -18.86 15.40
CA PHE A 122 -6.94 -20.15 15.45
C PHE A 122 -6.03 -21.24 16.03
N ARG A 123 -4.79 -21.33 15.53
CA ARG A 123 -3.80 -22.28 16.04
C ARG A 123 -3.45 -22.04 17.52
N THR A 124 -3.36 -20.78 17.93
CA THR A 124 -3.11 -20.43 19.34
C THR A 124 -4.26 -20.82 20.23
N LEU A 125 -5.51 -20.56 19.81
CA LEU A 125 -6.69 -20.91 20.57
C LEU A 125 -6.86 -22.44 20.72
N ARG A 126 -6.54 -23.20 19.69
CA ARG A 126 -6.56 -24.67 19.76
C ARG A 126 -5.54 -25.26 20.74
N ARG A 127 -4.43 -24.57 20.95
CA ARG A 127 -3.38 -25.01 21.90
C ARG A 127 -3.72 -24.75 23.36
N ARG A 128 -4.75 -23.97 23.67
CA ARG A 128 -5.14 -23.68 25.05
C ARG A 128 -5.66 -24.91 25.80
N SER A 129 -6.29 -25.84 25.09
CA SER A 129 -6.85 -27.04 25.67
C SER A 129 -6.83 -28.16 24.63
N GLN A 130 -6.45 -29.35 25.07
CA GLN A 130 -6.56 -30.57 24.27
C GLN A 130 -8.01 -30.93 23.92
N ARG A 131 -8.97 -30.52 24.77
CA ARG A 131 -10.42 -30.72 24.57
C ARG A 131 -11.07 -29.56 23.79
N SER A 132 -10.27 -28.70 23.12
CA SER A 132 -10.79 -27.55 22.38
C SER A 132 -11.69 -28.01 21.23
N ARG A 133 -12.99 -27.68 21.30
CA ARG A 133 -13.97 -27.89 20.23
C ARG A 133 -14.01 -26.71 19.23
N LEU A 134 -12.92 -25.96 19.10
CA LEU A 134 -12.83 -24.84 18.18
C LEU A 134 -12.70 -25.36 16.74
N ASN A 135 -13.71 -25.06 15.92
CA ASN A 135 -13.73 -25.31 14.49
C ASN A 135 -13.73 -23.98 13.72
N TRP A 136 -13.69 -24.04 12.39
CA TRP A 136 -13.67 -22.84 11.56
C TRP A 136 -14.98 -22.04 11.63
N ASP A 137 -16.13 -22.66 11.88
CA ASP A 137 -17.42 -21.95 12.04
C ASP A 137 -17.41 -21.05 13.27
N ARG A 138 -16.90 -21.56 14.39
CA ARG A 138 -16.70 -20.77 15.61
C ARG A 138 -15.63 -19.70 15.40
N MET A 139 -14.55 -20.01 14.70
CA MET A 139 -13.50 -19.03 14.38
C MET A 139 -14.03 -17.90 13.51
N SER A 140 -14.88 -18.19 12.53
CA SER A 140 -15.46 -17.15 11.64
C SER A 140 -16.30 -16.12 12.42
N ARG A 141 -16.99 -16.53 13.49
CA ARG A 141 -17.70 -15.59 14.39
C ARG A 141 -16.72 -14.67 15.12
N LEU A 142 -15.58 -15.20 15.59
CA LEU A 142 -14.53 -14.40 16.22
C LEU A 142 -13.88 -13.44 15.22
N GLU A 143 -13.63 -13.90 13.98
CA GLU A 143 -13.13 -13.06 12.90
C GLU A 143 -14.05 -11.89 12.60
N LYS A 144 -15.34 -12.14 12.44
CA LYS A 144 -16.35 -11.09 12.18
C LYS A 144 -16.37 -10.05 13.29
N ARG A 145 -16.21 -10.47 14.53
CA ARG A 145 -16.25 -9.59 15.71
C ARG A 145 -14.96 -8.78 15.90
N TRP A 146 -13.78 -9.40 15.70
CA TRP A 146 -12.51 -8.85 16.13
C TRP A 146 -11.55 -8.49 15.02
N LEU A 147 -11.61 -9.16 13.86
CA LEU A 147 -10.68 -8.94 12.76
C LEU A 147 -11.35 -8.08 11.67
N PRO A 148 -11.06 -6.76 11.61
CA PRO A 148 -11.67 -5.88 10.63
C PRO A 148 -11.34 -6.31 9.20
N VAL A 149 -12.31 -6.11 8.30
CA VAL A 149 -12.11 -6.35 6.88
C VAL A 149 -11.18 -5.28 6.32
N PRO A 150 -10.21 -5.65 5.45
CA PRO A 150 -9.35 -4.68 4.81
C PRO A 150 -10.14 -3.67 3.99
N LYS A 151 -9.74 -2.40 4.06
CA LYS A 151 -10.30 -1.32 3.24
C LYS A 151 -9.17 -0.48 2.67
N ILE A 152 -9.32 -0.03 1.44
CA ILE A 152 -8.43 0.98 0.86
C ILE A 152 -8.68 2.29 1.62
N ARG A 153 -7.63 2.87 2.18
CA ARG A 153 -7.68 4.09 3.01
C ARG A 153 -7.18 5.31 2.27
N HIS A 154 -6.31 5.10 1.30
CA HIS A 154 -5.69 6.18 0.55
C HIS A 154 -6.35 6.32 -0.82
N PRO A 155 -6.66 7.54 -1.26
CA PRO A 155 -7.22 7.78 -2.58
C PRO A 155 -6.20 7.46 -3.69
N TYR A 156 -6.69 7.28 -4.90
CA TYR A 156 -5.82 7.20 -6.07
C TYR A 156 -5.03 8.51 -6.24
N PRO A 157 -3.78 8.44 -6.72
CA PRO A 157 -2.96 9.65 -6.93
C PRO A 157 -3.65 10.72 -7.77
N GLU A 158 -4.38 10.32 -8.80
CA GLU A 158 -5.13 11.23 -9.68
C GLU A 158 -6.22 12.00 -8.92
N GLN A 159 -6.88 11.37 -7.95
CA GLN A 159 -7.88 12.04 -7.12
C GLN A 159 -7.23 13.06 -6.17
N ARG A 160 -6.06 12.75 -5.62
CA ARG A 160 -5.29 13.69 -4.80
C ARG A 160 -4.88 14.95 -5.59
N LEU A 161 -4.38 14.76 -6.80
CA LEU A 161 -3.99 15.88 -7.65
C LEU A 161 -5.16 16.79 -8.00
N ARG A 162 -6.35 16.22 -8.25
CA ARG A 162 -7.58 17.00 -8.52
C ARG A 162 -8.02 17.86 -7.33
N VAL A 163 -7.81 17.40 -6.11
CA VAL A 163 -8.19 18.14 -4.89
C VAL A 163 -7.24 19.30 -4.62
N PHE A 164 -5.94 19.11 -4.85
CA PHE A 164 -4.92 20.14 -4.55
C PHE A 164 -4.64 21.09 -5.72
N TYR A 165 -4.93 20.68 -6.92
CA TYR A 165 -4.77 21.47 -8.13
C TYR A 165 -6.07 21.39 -8.92
N PRO A 166 -7.11 22.17 -8.53
CA PRO A 166 -8.25 22.37 -9.42
C PRO A 166 -7.69 22.88 -10.74
N ARG A 167 -8.06 22.21 -11.84
CA ARG A 167 -7.69 22.67 -13.18
C ARG A 167 -8.02 24.15 -13.24
N GLN A 168 -7.00 24.99 -13.30
CA GLN A 168 -7.20 26.34 -13.78
C GLN A 168 -7.73 26.16 -15.21
N GLU A 169 -8.99 26.47 -15.42
CA GLU A 169 -9.49 26.65 -16.77
C GLU A 169 -8.58 27.69 -17.41
N PRO A 170 -8.11 27.48 -18.65
CA PRO A 170 -7.33 28.52 -19.31
C PRO A 170 -8.15 29.79 -19.24
N SER A 171 -7.65 30.77 -18.51
CA SER A 171 -8.28 32.06 -18.36
C SER A 171 -8.65 32.53 -19.74
N ALA A 172 -9.92 32.84 -19.95
CA ALA A 172 -10.40 33.44 -21.16
C ALA A 172 -9.41 34.60 -21.50
N VAL A 173 -8.91 34.56 -22.71
CA VAL A 173 -8.02 35.62 -23.24
C VAL A 173 -8.71 36.95 -22.95
N VAL A 174 -8.16 37.74 -22.04
CA VAL A 174 -8.59 39.13 -21.83
C VAL A 174 -8.32 39.84 -23.14
N PRO A 175 -9.36 40.31 -23.86
CA PRO A 175 -9.11 41.05 -25.07
C PRO A 175 -8.32 42.30 -24.71
N HIS A 176 -7.14 42.44 -25.29
CA HIS A 176 -6.35 43.68 -25.20
C HIS A 176 -7.24 44.85 -25.58
N ALA A 177 -7.56 45.68 -24.60
CA ALA A 177 -8.17 46.97 -24.86
C ALA A 177 -7.24 47.73 -25.84
N GLY A 178 -7.82 48.06 -26.99
CA GLY A 178 -7.10 48.72 -28.06
C GLY A 178 -6.45 50.02 -27.59
N ILE A 179 -5.22 50.24 -28.02
CA ILE A 179 -4.49 51.48 -27.92
C ILE A 179 -5.26 52.48 -28.78
N CYS A 180 -5.84 53.51 -28.17
CA CYS A 180 -6.37 54.63 -28.90
C CYS A 180 -5.18 55.39 -29.54
N PRO A 181 -5.17 55.64 -30.83
CA PRO A 181 -4.18 56.52 -31.42
C PRO A 181 -4.51 57.98 -31.03
N GLY A 182 -3.59 58.62 -30.36
CA GLY A 182 -3.69 60.03 -30.03
C GLY A 182 -3.79 60.87 -31.30
N GLY A 183 -4.89 61.60 -31.45
CA GLY A 183 -5.04 62.63 -32.47
C GLY A 183 -4.12 63.80 -32.19
N ALA A 184 -3.29 64.14 -33.15
CA ALA A 184 -2.63 65.43 -33.21
C ALA A 184 -3.64 66.47 -33.72
N GLY A 185 -3.67 67.58 -33.08
CA GLY A 185 -4.35 68.80 -33.51
C GLY A 185 -3.82 69.97 -32.72
#